data_1e3b94025843c5c59c443dc52666fb94
#
_entry.id   1e3b94025843c5c59c443dc52666fb94
#
_cell.length_a   1.000
_cell.length_b   1.000
_cell.length_c   1.000
_cell.angle_alpha   90.00
_cell.angle_beta   90.00
_cell.angle_gamma   90.00
#
_symmetry.space_group_name_H-M   'P 1'
#
loop_
_entity.id
_entity.type
_entity.pdbx_description
1 polymer ?
#
loop_
_entity_poly.entity_id
_entity_poly.type
_entity_poly.pdbx_seq_one_letter_code
_entity_poly.pdbx_strand_id
1 'polypeptide(L)'
;MSDQTIYREEARRIQPIWGDQLHAAMGANPIAVICLGYFLIGGLFLAATGDNPLDMLLGIGGSFMLFLQLATKMFPWWIYALAALPVVIVPGLRQRIWEQKLQGVAAIVYCTLFVMVFGNIKNSLPGLVPFWADPMFTRMDEVLHFGHTPHELLGWLSGLNLKSLSGLYMNLWVFPATYLPMLLIIFDGNAARRRQFIILWACAWILLGNIIALAFMSTGPIFQDLLPGGLVGSHMSALEMLERPDAQGLIAVKHHLWASYMDASNVVGSGISAFPSVHVGMATVLGLYIARIGHDGAKTMRLAGARRVLRHGSALAGMAIIGVFLVLSVYLGWHFAVDGYASILVICGIYAWLTRQG
;
A
#
# COMPACT_ATOMS: atom_id res chain seq x y z
N MET A 1 -13.23 -26.66 -48.78
CA MET A 1 -12.90 -25.97 -47.51
C MET A 1 -11.38 -25.81 -47.51
N SER A 2 -10.92 -24.57 -47.54
CA SER A 2 -9.47 -24.28 -47.67
C SER A 2 -8.73 -24.58 -46.39
N ASP A 3 -7.45 -25.04 -46.50
CA ASP A 3 -6.54 -25.31 -45.38
C ASP A 3 -6.46 -24.18 -44.35
N GLN A 4 -6.70 -22.94 -44.78
CA GLN A 4 -6.73 -21.78 -43.88
C GLN A 4 -7.90 -21.78 -42.88
N THR A 5 -9.00 -22.47 -43.20
CA THR A 5 -10.16 -22.57 -42.30
C THR A 5 -9.87 -23.57 -41.16
N ILE A 6 -9.16 -24.65 -41.49
CA ILE A 6 -8.76 -25.69 -40.53
C ILE A 6 -7.71 -25.12 -39.56
N TYR A 7 -6.72 -24.37 -40.08
CA TYR A 7 -5.69 -23.71 -39.22
C TYR A 7 -6.29 -22.66 -38.31
N ARG A 8 -7.35 -21.92 -38.72
CA ARG A 8 -8.03 -20.96 -37.86
C ARG A 8 -8.92 -21.60 -36.79
N GLU A 9 -9.49 -22.76 -37.07
CA GLU A 9 -10.26 -23.53 -36.08
C GLU A 9 -9.35 -24.24 -35.07
N GLU A 10 -8.20 -24.78 -35.49
CA GLU A 10 -7.20 -25.36 -34.58
C GLU A 10 -6.53 -24.27 -33.72
N ALA A 11 -6.21 -23.10 -34.27
CA ALA A 11 -5.67 -21.98 -33.50
C ALA A 11 -6.67 -21.43 -32.46
N ARG A 12 -8.00 -21.56 -32.70
CA ARG A 12 -9.03 -21.24 -31.70
C ARG A 12 -9.16 -22.33 -30.62
N ARG A 13 -8.77 -23.56 -30.89
CA ARG A 13 -8.77 -24.66 -29.90
C ARG A 13 -7.56 -24.64 -28.97
N ILE A 14 -6.50 -23.87 -29.31
CA ILE A 14 -5.28 -23.69 -28.48
C ILE A 14 -5.34 -22.32 -27.77
N GLN A 15 -6.51 -21.78 -27.50
CA GLN A 15 -6.58 -20.77 -26.43
C GLN A 15 -6.32 -21.52 -25.12
N PRO A 16 -5.35 -21.08 -24.30
CA PRO A 16 -4.99 -21.83 -23.13
C PRO A 16 -6.20 -21.91 -22.19
N ILE A 17 -6.72 -23.11 -21.97
CA ILE A 17 -7.80 -23.46 -21.03
C ILE A 17 -7.56 -22.77 -19.67
N TRP A 18 -6.30 -22.53 -19.32
CA TRP A 18 -5.84 -21.82 -18.14
C TRP A 18 -6.23 -20.33 -18.10
N GLY A 19 -6.29 -19.63 -19.24
CA GLY A 19 -6.68 -18.21 -19.31
C GLY A 19 -8.14 -18.01 -18.90
N ASP A 20 -9.04 -18.81 -19.45
CA ASP A 20 -10.47 -18.73 -19.15
C ASP A 20 -10.78 -19.13 -17.72
N GLN A 21 -10.10 -20.16 -17.20
CA GLN A 21 -10.24 -20.58 -15.81
C GLN A 21 -9.71 -19.52 -14.84
N LEU A 22 -8.59 -18.88 -15.14
CA LEU A 22 -8.05 -17.80 -14.32
C LEU A 22 -8.98 -16.58 -14.36
N HIS A 23 -9.52 -16.21 -15.53
CA HIS A 23 -10.51 -15.15 -15.65
C HIS A 23 -11.78 -15.42 -14.85
N ALA A 24 -12.28 -16.66 -14.88
CA ALA A 24 -13.44 -17.07 -14.10
C ALA A 24 -13.12 -17.05 -12.58
N ALA A 25 -11.96 -17.54 -12.16
CA ALA A 25 -11.52 -17.54 -10.77
C ALA A 25 -11.30 -16.09 -10.24
N MET A 26 -10.67 -15.22 -11.06
CA MET A 26 -10.52 -13.80 -10.74
C MET A 26 -11.87 -13.05 -10.68
N GLY A 27 -12.86 -13.51 -11.44
CA GLY A 27 -14.23 -12.99 -11.33
C GLY A 27 -14.93 -13.41 -10.05
N ALA A 28 -14.72 -14.67 -9.63
CA ALA A 28 -15.37 -15.25 -8.44
C ALA A 28 -14.71 -14.79 -7.12
N ASN A 29 -13.37 -14.88 -7.02
CA ASN A 29 -12.64 -14.55 -5.80
C ASN A 29 -11.24 -13.98 -6.09
N PRO A 30 -11.14 -12.70 -6.47
CA PRO A 30 -9.87 -12.10 -6.88
C PRO A 30 -8.81 -12.12 -5.77
N ILE A 31 -9.21 -11.94 -4.51
CA ILE A 31 -8.25 -11.94 -3.40
C ILE A 31 -7.60 -13.31 -3.21
N ALA A 32 -8.37 -14.39 -3.28
CA ALA A 32 -7.81 -15.74 -3.14
C ALA A 32 -6.80 -16.04 -4.25
N VAL A 33 -7.14 -15.74 -5.51
CA VAL A 33 -6.24 -15.96 -6.65
C VAL A 33 -4.96 -15.15 -6.51
N ILE A 34 -5.05 -13.86 -6.19
CA ILE A 34 -3.89 -12.97 -6.02
C ILE A 34 -3.03 -13.45 -4.85
N CYS A 35 -3.61 -13.69 -3.68
CA CYS A 35 -2.85 -14.05 -2.49
C CYS A 35 -2.19 -15.43 -2.61
N LEU A 36 -2.90 -16.44 -3.15
CA LEU A 36 -2.32 -17.75 -3.35
C LEU A 36 -1.24 -17.75 -4.44
N GLY A 37 -1.49 -17.04 -5.55
CA GLY A 37 -0.47 -16.84 -6.60
C GLY A 37 0.77 -16.15 -6.06
N TYR A 38 0.59 -15.07 -5.29
CA TYR A 38 1.70 -14.34 -4.68
C TYR A 38 2.44 -15.17 -3.63
N PHE A 39 1.72 -15.99 -2.85
CA PHE A 39 2.32 -16.93 -1.90
C PHE A 39 3.20 -17.96 -2.60
N LEU A 40 2.73 -18.55 -3.72
CA LEU A 40 3.50 -19.53 -4.48
C LEU A 40 4.76 -18.90 -5.09
N ILE A 41 4.61 -17.77 -5.77
CA ILE A 41 5.73 -17.05 -6.40
C ILE A 41 6.71 -16.54 -5.32
N GLY A 42 6.19 -15.97 -4.24
CA GLY A 42 7.00 -15.48 -3.13
C GLY A 42 7.72 -16.61 -2.39
N GLY A 43 7.06 -17.75 -2.19
CA GLY A 43 7.68 -18.92 -1.60
C GLY A 43 8.82 -19.49 -2.46
N LEU A 44 8.64 -19.54 -3.79
CA LEU A 44 9.71 -19.92 -4.73
C LEU A 44 10.87 -18.93 -4.70
N PHE A 45 10.59 -17.64 -4.65
CA PHE A 45 11.61 -16.59 -4.55
C PHE A 45 12.42 -16.75 -3.26
N LEU A 46 11.76 -16.90 -2.11
CA LEU A 46 12.43 -17.07 -0.81
C LEU A 46 13.27 -18.35 -0.77
N ALA A 47 12.74 -19.46 -1.29
CA ALA A 47 13.52 -20.70 -1.41
C ALA A 47 14.77 -20.51 -2.28
N ALA A 48 14.69 -19.74 -3.36
CA ALA A 48 15.82 -19.43 -4.23
C ALA A 48 16.87 -18.51 -3.57
N THR A 49 16.46 -17.67 -2.62
CA THR A 49 17.35 -16.79 -1.84
C THR A 49 17.90 -17.43 -0.56
N GLY A 50 17.52 -18.68 -0.28
CA GLY A 50 18.02 -19.45 0.87
C GLY A 50 17.14 -19.37 2.11
N ASP A 51 16.01 -18.67 2.05
CA ASP A 51 15.03 -18.63 3.12
C ASP A 51 14.10 -19.85 3.08
N ASN A 52 13.61 -20.27 4.25
CA ASN A 52 12.68 -21.41 4.33
C ASN A 52 11.22 -20.94 4.22
N PRO A 53 10.50 -21.26 3.10
CA PRO A 53 9.11 -20.86 2.94
C PRO A 53 8.15 -21.41 4.01
N LEU A 54 8.52 -22.52 4.69
CA LEU A 54 7.69 -23.08 5.76
C LEU A 54 7.66 -22.20 7.01
N ASP A 55 8.72 -21.43 7.27
CA ASP A 55 8.78 -20.50 8.40
C ASP A 55 7.72 -19.39 8.25
N MET A 56 7.39 -19.00 7.01
CA MET A 56 6.25 -18.13 6.75
C MET A 56 4.92 -18.74 7.25
N LEU A 57 4.67 -20.00 6.95
CA LEU A 57 3.42 -20.66 7.36
C LEU A 57 3.34 -20.79 8.88
N LEU A 58 4.42 -21.14 9.52
CA LEU A 58 4.49 -21.25 10.97
C LEU A 58 4.32 -19.89 11.66
N GLY A 59 4.77 -18.80 11.01
CA GLY A 59 4.65 -17.43 11.51
C GLY A 59 3.24 -16.81 11.36
N ILE A 60 2.30 -17.43 10.60
CA ILE A 60 0.96 -16.83 10.35
C ILE A 60 0.23 -16.51 11.66
N GLY A 61 0.18 -17.45 12.60
CA GLY A 61 -0.48 -17.26 13.88
C GLY A 61 0.10 -16.10 14.69
N GLY A 62 1.44 -16.03 14.78
CA GLY A 62 2.16 -14.95 15.45
C GLY A 62 1.92 -13.59 14.80
N SER A 63 1.98 -13.53 13.48
CA SER A 63 1.72 -12.30 12.72
C SER A 63 0.27 -11.84 12.87
N PHE A 64 -0.69 -12.74 12.83
CA PHE A 64 -2.10 -12.41 13.07
C PHE A 64 -2.30 -11.86 14.49
N MET A 65 -1.70 -12.48 15.50
CA MET A 65 -1.76 -11.98 16.88
C MET A 65 -1.07 -10.61 17.03
N LEU A 66 0.05 -10.39 16.34
CA LEU A 66 0.71 -9.08 16.32
C LEU A 66 -0.19 -8.01 15.69
N PHE A 67 -0.81 -8.28 14.54
CA PHE A 67 -1.75 -7.35 13.91
C PHE A 67 -2.97 -7.08 14.79
N LEU A 68 -3.50 -8.07 15.49
CA LEU A 68 -4.60 -7.89 16.42
C LEU A 68 -4.19 -7.02 17.62
N GLN A 69 -3.00 -7.22 18.18
CA GLN A 69 -2.46 -6.39 19.24
C GLN A 69 -2.23 -4.95 18.77
N LEU A 70 -1.64 -4.76 17.59
CA LEU A 70 -1.47 -3.44 17.00
C LEU A 70 -2.84 -2.78 16.81
N ALA A 71 -3.77 -3.44 16.16
CA ALA A 71 -5.12 -2.91 15.93
C ALA A 71 -5.79 -2.48 17.25
N THR A 72 -5.65 -3.22 18.34
CA THR A 72 -6.26 -2.89 19.63
C THR A 72 -5.56 -1.78 20.40
N LYS A 73 -4.27 -1.54 20.13
CA LYS A 73 -3.45 -0.53 20.84
C LYS A 73 -3.27 0.77 20.05
N MET A 74 -3.53 0.76 18.73
CA MET A 74 -3.26 1.89 17.85
C MET A 74 -4.18 3.09 18.10
N PHE A 75 -5.41 2.83 18.47
CA PHE A 75 -6.41 3.90 18.64
C PHE A 75 -7.07 3.85 20.02
N PRO A 76 -7.47 5.00 20.55
CA PRO A 76 -8.36 5.05 21.71
C PRO A 76 -9.69 4.32 21.44
N TRP A 77 -10.25 3.68 22.44
CA TRP A 77 -11.47 2.87 22.34
C TRP A 77 -12.66 3.58 21.67
N TRP A 78 -12.76 4.90 21.85
CA TRP A 78 -13.86 5.68 21.25
C TRP A 78 -13.80 5.75 19.71
N ILE A 79 -12.62 5.59 19.09
CA ILE A 79 -12.49 5.48 17.63
C ILE A 79 -13.14 4.18 17.14
N TYR A 80 -12.93 3.07 17.87
CA TYR A 80 -13.60 1.80 17.54
C TYR A 80 -15.11 1.90 17.74
N ALA A 81 -15.58 2.59 18.79
CA ALA A 81 -16.99 2.84 19.01
C ALA A 81 -17.61 3.67 17.86
N LEU A 82 -16.91 4.73 17.40
CA LEU A 82 -17.34 5.51 16.24
C LEU A 82 -17.36 4.67 14.96
N ALA A 83 -16.37 3.82 14.74
CA ALA A 83 -16.33 2.92 13.58
C ALA A 83 -17.45 1.85 13.63
N ALA A 84 -17.85 1.41 14.82
CA ALA A 84 -18.95 0.47 15.01
C ALA A 84 -20.35 1.12 14.88
N LEU A 85 -20.45 2.43 15.10
CA LEU A 85 -21.73 3.15 15.10
C LEU A 85 -22.56 2.95 13.82
N PRO A 86 -22.01 3.04 12.60
CA PRO A 86 -22.75 2.76 11.36
C PRO A 86 -23.31 1.33 11.31
N VAL A 87 -22.59 0.35 11.88
CA VAL A 87 -23.04 -1.05 11.93
C VAL A 87 -24.28 -1.21 12.83
N VAL A 88 -24.34 -0.43 13.90
CA VAL A 88 -25.49 -0.43 14.82
C VAL A 88 -26.69 0.29 14.20
N ILE A 89 -26.47 1.46 13.59
CA ILE A 89 -27.53 2.36 13.10
C ILE A 89 -28.09 1.90 11.75
N VAL A 90 -27.28 1.30 10.87
CA VAL A 90 -27.68 0.93 9.51
C VAL A 90 -27.99 -0.57 9.42
N PRO A 91 -29.29 -0.98 9.46
CA PRO A 91 -29.66 -2.40 9.45
C PRO A 91 -29.11 -3.18 8.24
N GLY A 92 -29.11 -2.57 7.07
CA GLY A 92 -28.57 -3.19 5.86
C GLY A 92 -27.07 -3.49 5.93
N LEU A 93 -26.30 -2.68 6.66
CA LEU A 93 -24.87 -2.91 6.88
C LEU A 93 -24.63 -4.12 7.80
N ARG A 94 -25.42 -4.23 8.87
CA ARG A 94 -25.36 -5.38 9.80
C ARG A 94 -25.73 -6.69 9.11
N GLN A 95 -26.81 -6.68 8.31
CA GLN A 95 -27.20 -7.85 7.52
C GLN A 95 -26.10 -8.25 6.57
N ARG A 96 -25.49 -7.30 5.86
CA ARG A 96 -24.39 -7.56 4.93
C ARG A 96 -23.15 -8.14 5.61
N ILE A 97 -22.75 -7.63 6.79
CA ILE A 97 -21.65 -8.20 7.58
C ILE A 97 -21.97 -9.67 7.92
N TRP A 98 -23.20 -9.94 8.32
CA TRP A 98 -23.61 -11.30 8.64
C TRP A 98 -23.56 -12.24 7.42
N GLU A 99 -24.05 -11.79 6.28
CA GLU A 99 -24.03 -12.54 5.02
C GLU A 99 -22.59 -12.78 4.51
N GLN A 100 -21.70 -11.82 4.69
CA GLN A 100 -20.32 -11.87 4.20
C GLN A 100 -19.30 -12.35 5.25
N LYS A 101 -19.73 -12.77 6.43
CA LYS A 101 -18.83 -13.09 7.56
C LYS A 101 -17.75 -14.12 7.21
N LEU A 102 -18.10 -15.20 6.53
CA LEU A 102 -17.13 -16.25 6.16
C LEU A 102 -16.13 -15.76 5.12
N GLN A 103 -16.60 -15.00 4.13
CA GLN A 103 -15.72 -14.39 3.12
C GLN A 103 -14.82 -13.32 3.75
N GLY A 104 -15.35 -12.55 4.71
CA GLY A 104 -14.58 -11.58 5.49
C GLY A 104 -13.47 -12.24 6.31
N VAL A 105 -13.77 -13.33 7.02
CA VAL A 105 -12.77 -14.11 7.76
C VAL A 105 -11.70 -14.69 6.82
N ALA A 106 -12.11 -15.28 5.70
CA ALA A 106 -11.17 -15.78 4.69
C ALA A 106 -10.30 -14.66 4.14
N ALA A 107 -10.87 -13.47 3.89
CA ALA A 107 -10.11 -12.30 3.42
C ALA A 107 -9.08 -11.82 4.45
N ILE A 108 -9.37 -11.89 5.75
CA ILE A 108 -8.38 -11.59 6.80
C ILE A 108 -7.18 -12.54 6.69
N VAL A 109 -7.43 -13.85 6.55
CA VAL A 109 -6.38 -14.85 6.41
C VAL A 109 -5.55 -14.58 5.14
N TYR A 110 -6.20 -14.33 4.00
CA TYR A 110 -5.50 -14.00 2.75
C TYR A 110 -4.67 -12.73 2.87
N CYS A 111 -5.21 -11.65 3.43
CA CYS A 111 -4.47 -10.41 3.63
C CYS A 111 -3.27 -10.60 4.55
N THR A 112 -3.42 -11.35 5.65
CA THR A 112 -2.32 -11.65 6.58
C THR A 112 -1.22 -12.44 5.88
N LEU A 113 -1.58 -13.53 5.19
CA LEU A 113 -0.64 -14.32 4.41
C LEU A 113 0.10 -13.47 3.36
N PHE A 114 -0.64 -12.60 2.65
CA PHE A 114 -0.08 -11.71 1.65
C PHE A 114 0.97 -10.76 2.22
N VAL A 115 0.67 -10.09 3.35
CA VAL A 115 1.60 -9.13 3.98
C VAL A 115 2.82 -9.82 4.56
N MET A 116 2.69 -11.06 5.04
CA MET A 116 3.85 -11.86 5.47
C MET A 116 4.79 -12.16 4.31
N VAL A 117 4.26 -12.66 3.19
CA VAL A 117 5.06 -12.88 1.98
C VAL A 117 5.74 -11.59 1.53
N PHE A 118 4.97 -10.50 1.48
CA PHE A 118 5.50 -9.19 1.13
C PHE A 118 6.64 -8.75 2.03
N GLY A 119 6.49 -8.87 3.35
CA GLY A 119 7.51 -8.49 4.32
C GLY A 119 8.80 -9.27 4.14
N ASN A 120 8.70 -10.60 3.99
CA ASN A 120 9.87 -11.46 3.77
C ASN A 120 10.59 -11.09 2.45
N ILE A 121 9.87 -10.97 1.34
CA ILE A 121 10.47 -10.56 0.05
C ILE A 121 11.14 -9.19 0.22
N LYS A 122 10.46 -8.21 0.82
CA LYS A 122 11.00 -6.86 0.98
C LYS A 122 12.28 -6.84 1.83
N ASN A 123 12.36 -7.68 2.85
CA ASN A 123 13.56 -7.80 3.68
C ASN A 123 14.75 -8.39 2.90
N SER A 124 14.52 -9.27 1.92
CA SER A 124 15.57 -9.87 1.11
C SER A 124 16.10 -8.93 0.00
N LEU A 125 15.36 -7.86 -0.37
CA LEU A 125 15.73 -6.99 -1.48
C LEU A 125 17.13 -6.34 -1.34
N PRO A 126 17.54 -5.79 -0.16
CA PRO A 126 18.85 -5.18 0.00
C PRO A 126 20.00 -6.16 -0.15
N GLY A 127 19.78 -7.46 0.08
CA GLY A 127 20.75 -8.52 -0.17
C GLY A 127 20.95 -8.84 -1.64
N LEU A 128 19.99 -8.49 -2.51
CA LEU A 128 20.05 -8.72 -3.95
C LEU A 128 20.59 -7.51 -4.72
N VAL A 129 20.19 -6.30 -4.33
CA VAL A 129 20.60 -5.05 -4.97
C VAL A 129 20.97 -4.04 -3.89
N PRO A 130 22.19 -3.46 -3.94
CA PRO A 130 22.61 -2.44 -2.99
C PRO A 130 21.77 -1.16 -3.14
N PHE A 131 21.77 -0.31 -2.11
CA PHE A 131 21.19 1.03 -2.18
C PHE A 131 22.04 1.91 -3.10
N TRP A 132 21.55 2.20 -4.30
CA TRP A 132 22.27 2.97 -5.30
C TRP A 132 21.52 4.22 -5.75
N ALA A 133 20.20 4.27 -5.56
CA ALA A 133 19.35 5.25 -6.20
C ALA A 133 19.19 6.56 -5.41
N ASP A 134 19.61 6.61 -4.13
CA ASP A 134 19.48 7.80 -3.29
C ASP A 134 20.08 9.09 -3.94
N PRO A 135 21.29 9.09 -4.54
CA PRO A 135 21.83 10.30 -5.17
C PRO A 135 20.99 10.77 -6.36
N MET A 136 20.43 9.84 -7.13
CA MET A 136 19.55 10.16 -8.24
C MET A 136 18.25 10.82 -7.76
N PHE A 137 17.61 10.26 -6.74
CA PHE A 137 16.35 10.80 -6.21
C PHE A 137 16.54 12.12 -5.48
N THR A 138 17.63 12.29 -4.74
CA THR A 138 18.03 13.60 -4.18
C THR A 138 18.12 14.64 -5.27
N ARG A 139 18.83 14.33 -6.36
CA ARG A 139 18.97 15.29 -7.48
C ARG A 139 17.65 15.56 -8.19
N MET A 140 16.81 14.55 -8.37
CA MET A 140 15.46 14.74 -8.95
C MET A 140 14.60 15.63 -8.07
N ASP A 141 14.60 15.42 -6.76
CA ASP A 141 13.87 16.28 -5.83
C ASP A 141 14.36 17.73 -5.87
N GLU A 142 15.67 17.96 -5.82
CA GLU A 142 16.25 19.31 -5.95
C GLU A 142 15.83 20.02 -7.26
N VAL A 143 15.92 19.30 -8.39
CA VAL A 143 15.55 19.88 -9.70
C VAL A 143 14.06 20.21 -9.77
N LEU A 144 13.18 19.32 -9.29
CA LEU A 144 11.74 19.52 -9.32
C LEU A 144 11.27 20.61 -8.35
N HIS A 145 12.07 20.91 -7.32
CA HIS A 145 11.74 21.89 -6.28
C HIS A 145 12.66 23.11 -6.31
N PHE A 146 13.18 23.46 -7.50
CA PHE A 146 13.92 24.70 -7.76
C PHE A 146 15.20 24.88 -6.93
N GLY A 147 15.90 23.79 -6.65
CA GLY A 147 17.15 23.77 -5.90
C GLY A 147 16.97 23.56 -4.38
N HIS A 148 15.74 23.42 -3.90
CA HIS A 148 15.44 23.12 -2.51
C HIS A 148 15.15 21.64 -2.32
N THR A 149 15.44 21.10 -1.12
CA THR A 149 14.92 19.80 -0.77
C THR A 149 13.44 19.93 -0.40
N PRO A 150 12.59 18.93 -0.74
CA PRO A 150 11.17 18.97 -0.38
C PRO A 150 10.93 19.12 1.12
N HIS A 151 11.80 18.57 1.97
CA HIS A 151 11.71 18.69 3.42
C HIS A 151 11.85 20.15 3.88
N GLU A 152 12.79 20.92 3.29
CA GLU A 152 12.95 22.35 3.58
C GLU A 152 11.68 23.15 3.27
N LEU A 153 11.06 22.86 2.13
CA LEU A 153 9.81 23.53 1.72
C LEU A 153 8.64 23.23 2.66
N LEU A 154 8.71 22.14 3.42
CA LEU A 154 7.73 21.73 4.42
C LEU A 154 8.04 22.26 5.83
N GLY A 155 9.05 23.12 5.99
CA GLY A 155 9.46 23.70 7.28
C GLY A 155 8.33 24.38 8.08
N TRP A 156 7.24 24.82 7.42
CA TRP A 156 6.05 25.35 8.08
C TRP A 156 5.33 24.34 9.00
N LEU A 157 5.59 23.02 8.82
CA LEU A 157 5.09 21.96 9.70
C LEU A 157 5.88 21.85 11.01
N SER A 158 7.03 22.52 11.13
CA SER A 158 7.92 22.43 12.31
C SER A 158 7.25 22.83 13.63
N GLY A 159 6.22 23.68 13.58
CA GLY A 159 5.40 24.03 14.74
C GLY A 159 4.41 22.97 15.20
N LEU A 160 4.21 21.90 14.41
CA LEU A 160 3.31 20.80 14.76
C LEU A 160 4.02 19.73 15.58
N ASN A 161 3.27 19.02 16.42
CA ASN A 161 3.81 17.94 17.23
C ASN A 161 4.19 16.71 16.36
N LEU A 162 5.48 16.38 16.31
CA LEU A 162 6.05 15.35 15.46
C LEU A 162 5.53 13.96 15.82
N LYS A 163 5.35 13.66 17.11
CA LYS A 163 4.78 12.40 17.58
C LYS A 163 3.36 12.20 17.03
N SER A 164 2.55 13.27 16.99
CA SER A 164 1.19 13.20 16.43
C SER A 164 1.20 13.00 14.93
N LEU A 165 2.08 13.69 14.19
CA LEU A 165 2.23 13.54 12.75
C LEU A 165 2.72 12.13 12.37
N SER A 166 3.73 11.63 13.08
CA SER A 166 4.22 10.25 12.89
C SER A 166 3.15 9.21 13.23
N GLY A 167 2.41 9.41 14.33
CA GLY A 167 1.29 8.55 14.69
C GLY A 167 0.17 8.55 13.64
N LEU A 168 -0.16 9.70 13.08
CA LEU A 168 -1.12 9.82 11.99
C LEU A 168 -0.66 9.03 10.76
N TYR A 169 0.59 9.24 10.34
CA TYR A 169 1.18 8.58 9.18
C TYR A 169 1.24 7.06 9.34
N MET A 170 1.74 6.57 10.46
CA MET A 170 1.94 5.14 10.69
C MET A 170 0.63 4.41 11.01
N ASN A 171 -0.19 4.97 11.91
CA ASN A 171 -1.33 4.23 12.47
C ASN A 171 -2.55 4.24 11.53
N LEU A 172 -2.89 5.39 10.90
CA LEU A 172 -4.05 5.43 9.99
C LEU A 172 -3.84 4.62 8.73
N TRP A 173 -2.59 4.40 8.34
CA TRP A 173 -2.25 3.70 7.11
C TRP A 173 -2.35 2.18 7.25
N VAL A 174 -1.80 1.61 8.32
CA VAL A 174 -1.49 0.18 8.41
C VAL A 174 -2.72 -0.72 8.27
N PHE A 175 -3.82 -0.38 8.94
CA PHE A 175 -5.02 -1.21 8.90
C PHE A 175 -5.71 -1.18 7.53
N PRO A 176 -6.07 -0.02 6.94
CA PRO A 176 -6.68 0.01 5.63
C PRO A 176 -5.73 -0.49 4.53
N ALA A 177 -4.43 -0.24 4.63
CA ALA A 177 -3.46 -0.75 3.66
C ALA A 177 -3.39 -2.28 3.68
N THR A 178 -3.40 -2.90 4.86
CA THR A 178 -3.33 -4.36 4.99
C THR A 178 -4.65 -5.03 4.63
N TYR A 179 -5.77 -4.52 5.17
CA TYR A 179 -7.06 -5.21 5.12
C TYR A 179 -8.10 -4.56 4.20
N LEU A 180 -7.69 -3.70 3.25
CA LEU A 180 -8.61 -3.13 2.27
C LEU A 180 -9.48 -4.18 1.57
N PRO A 181 -8.93 -5.33 1.07
CA PRO A 181 -9.76 -6.34 0.43
C PRO A 181 -10.87 -6.88 1.32
N MET A 182 -10.60 -7.09 2.61
CA MET A 182 -11.60 -7.50 3.59
C MET A 182 -12.69 -6.43 3.75
N LEU A 183 -12.30 -5.16 3.89
CA LEU A 183 -13.25 -4.05 3.97
C LEU A 183 -14.13 -3.95 2.71
N LEU A 184 -13.54 -4.12 1.53
CA LEU A 184 -14.27 -4.13 0.26
C LEU A 184 -15.28 -5.28 0.19
N ILE A 185 -14.90 -6.48 0.60
CA ILE A 185 -15.78 -7.66 0.59
C ILE A 185 -16.98 -7.45 1.51
N ILE A 186 -16.74 -6.93 2.71
CA ILE A 186 -17.77 -6.73 3.71
C ILE A 186 -18.69 -5.55 3.35
N PHE A 187 -18.12 -4.40 2.95
CA PHE A 187 -18.86 -3.14 2.87
C PHE A 187 -19.27 -2.72 1.47
N ASP A 188 -18.59 -3.18 0.40
CA ASP A 188 -18.91 -2.77 -0.95
C ASP A 188 -19.81 -3.79 -1.68
N GLY A 189 -21.01 -3.37 -2.09
CA GLY A 189 -21.98 -4.17 -2.84
C GLY A 189 -21.63 -4.38 -4.31
N ASN A 190 -20.74 -3.55 -4.89
CA ASN A 190 -20.42 -3.58 -6.31
C ASN A 190 -19.24 -4.52 -6.60
N ALA A 191 -19.52 -5.67 -7.21
CA ALA A 191 -18.51 -6.69 -7.49
C ALA A 191 -17.40 -6.19 -8.43
N ALA A 192 -17.74 -5.41 -9.47
CA ALA A 192 -16.76 -4.87 -10.41
C ALA A 192 -15.81 -3.89 -9.71
N ARG A 193 -16.35 -3.00 -8.87
CA ARG A 193 -15.56 -2.05 -8.08
C ARG A 193 -14.68 -2.78 -7.06
N ARG A 194 -15.20 -3.78 -6.34
CA ARG A 194 -14.39 -4.62 -5.43
C ARG A 194 -13.20 -5.24 -6.16
N ARG A 195 -13.46 -5.90 -7.31
CA ARG A 195 -12.40 -6.51 -8.13
C ARG A 195 -11.34 -5.49 -8.54
N GLN A 196 -11.76 -4.34 -9.06
CA GLN A 196 -10.85 -3.28 -9.49
C GLN A 196 -9.94 -2.82 -8.36
N PHE A 197 -10.48 -2.55 -7.17
CA PHE A 197 -9.70 -2.04 -6.05
C PHE A 197 -8.89 -3.11 -5.32
N ILE A 198 -9.27 -4.39 -5.37
CA ILE A 198 -8.41 -5.49 -4.93
C ILE A 198 -7.18 -5.63 -5.84
N ILE A 199 -7.35 -5.48 -7.15
CA ILE A 199 -6.22 -5.48 -8.09
C ILE A 199 -5.29 -4.28 -7.83
N LEU A 200 -5.83 -3.08 -7.65
CA LEU A 200 -5.05 -1.88 -7.33
C LEU A 200 -4.28 -2.02 -6.02
N TRP A 201 -4.92 -2.61 -5.00
CA TRP A 201 -4.29 -2.93 -3.74
C TRP A 201 -3.08 -3.86 -3.94
N ALA A 202 -3.25 -4.95 -4.68
CA ALA A 202 -2.15 -5.86 -4.97
C ALA A 202 -1.02 -5.19 -5.77
N CYS A 203 -1.36 -4.34 -6.74
CA CYS A 203 -0.37 -3.57 -7.51
C CYS A 203 0.42 -2.61 -6.61
N ALA A 204 -0.22 -1.95 -5.65
CA ALA A 204 0.48 -1.06 -4.72
C ALA A 204 1.49 -1.81 -3.85
N TRP A 205 1.20 -3.04 -3.44
CA TRP A 205 2.14 -3.85 -2.69
C TRP A 205 3.20 -4.52 -3.57
N ILE A 206 2.77 -5.28 -4.60
CA ILE A 206 3.68 -6.12 -5.41
C ILE A 206 4.49 -5.25 -6.38
N LEU A 207 3.81 -4.43 -7.20
CA LEU A 207 4.49 -3.67 -8.24
C LEU A 207 5.35 -2.56 -7.64
N LEU A 208 4.80 -1.72 -6.75
CA LEU A 208 5.57 -0.66 -6.12
C LEU A 208 6.56 -1.23 -5.11
N GLY A 209 6.09 -2.03 -4.15
CA GLY A 209 6.88 -2.41 -2.98
C GLY A 209 7.90 -3.54 -3.20
N ASN A 210 7.78 -4.34 -4.29
CA ASN A 210 8.77 -5.37 -4.61
C ASN A 210 9.43 -5.13 -5.98
N ILE A 211 8.65 -5.04 -7.07
CA ILE A 211 9.24 -5.06 -8.43
C ILE A 211 9.99 -3.77 -8.73
N ILE A 212 9.32 -2.61 -8.61
CA ILE A 212 9.96 -1.32 -8.88
C ILE A 212 10.97 -1.01 -7.77
N ALA A 213 10.65 -1.36 -6.51
CA ALA A 213 11.55 -1.19 -5.38
C ALA A 213 12.89 -1.91 -5.60
N LEU A 214 12.88 -3.16 -6.08
CA LEU A 214 14.11 -3.92 -6.38
C LEU A 214 14.95 -3.23 -7.46
N ALA A 215 14.31 -2.65 -8.49
CA ALA A 215 15.03 -1.97 -9.58
C ALA A 215 15.68 -0.66 -9.11
N PHE A 216 15.12 0.02 -8.11
CA PHE A 216 15.53 1.35 -7.65
C PHE A 216 15.74 1.39 -6.14
N MET A 217 16.60 0.51 -5.63
CA MET A 217 16.88 0.42 -4.20
C MET A 217 17.41 1.74 -3.66
N SER A 218 16.69 2.30 -2.69
CA SER A 218 17.02 3.55 -1.98
C SER A 218 16.62 3.44 -0.51
N THR A 219 17.32 4.15 0.36
CA THR A 219 17.03 4.15 1.80
C THR A 219 16.02 5.23 2.19
N GLY A 220 16.08 6.36 1.50
CA GLY A 220 15.34 7.58 1.85
C GLY A 220 16.16 8.56 2.69
N PRO A 221 15.70 9.82 2.79
CA PRO A 221 16.40 10.92 3.47
C PRO A 221 16.81 10.62 4.92
N ILE A 222 15.94 9.96 5.67
CA ILE A 222 16.10 9.74 7.10
C ILE A 222 17.29 8.84 7.47
N PHE A 223 17.80 8.03 6.51
CA PHE A 223 18.90 7.09 6.75
C PHE A 223 20.24 7.57 6.21
N GLN A 224 20.32 8.79 5.67
CA GLN A 224 21.54 9.27 4.99
C GLN A 224 22.73 9.46 5.95
N ASP A 225 22.50 9.62 7.23
CA ASP A 225 23.54 9.65 8.28
C ASP A 225 24.12 8.25 8.64
N LEU A 226 23.42 7.18 8.26
CA LEU A 226 23.83 5.80 8.55
C LEU A 226 24.51 5.13 7.34
N LEU A 227 24.45 5.73 6.16
CA LEU A 227 25.07 5.20 4.94
C LEU A 227 26.52 5.64 4.83
N PRO A 228 27.47 4.74 4.46
CA PRO A 228 28.81 5.13 4.04
C PRO A 228 28.72 6.07 2.82
N GLY A 229 29.20 7.31 2.96
CA GLY A 229 29.12 8.31 1.91
C GLY A 229 27.71 8.87 1.67
N GLY A 230 26.82 8.77 2.65
CA GLY A 230 25.44 9.29 2.55
C GLY A 230 25.40 10.81 2.37
N LEU A 231 24.28 11.30 1.81
CA LEU A 231 24.08 12.69 1.41
C LEU A 231 23.57 13.56 2.58
N VAL A 232 24.29 13.54 3.69
CA VAL A 232 23.91 14.25 4.94
C VAL A 232 23.65 15.73 4.68
N GLY A 233 24.52 16.39 3.91
CA GLY A 233 24.39 17.82 3.60
C GLY A 233 23.11 18.17 2.86
N SER A 234 22.68 17.36 1.90
CA SER A 234 21.42 17.57 1.16
C SER A 234 20.17 17.24 2.00
N HIS A 235 20.32 16.49 3.10
CA HIS A 235 19.17 16.08 3.94
C HIS A 235 19.29 16.58 5.39
N MET A 236 20.11 17.62 5.62
CA MET A 236 20.37 18.18 6.95
C MET A 236 19.05 18.54 7.66
N SER A 237 18.12 19.23 7.01
CA SER A 237 16.85 19.60 7.61
C SER A 237 16.00 18.42 8.07
N ALA A 238 16.03 17.28 7.35
CA ALA A 238 15.34 16.05 7.74
C ALA A 238 16.04 15.36 8.92
N LEU A 239 17.36 15.45 9.00
CA LEU A 239 18.14 14.87 10.10
C LEU A 239 18.05 15.72 11.36
N GLU A 240 18.13 17.05 11.25
CA GLU A 240 17.94 18.01 12.36
C GLU A 240 16.55 17.87 13.00
N MET A 241 15.51 17.52 12.22
CA MET A 241 14.19 17.20 12.76
C MET A 241 14.24 16.09 13.82
N LEU A 242 15.17 15.13 13.70
CA LEU A 242 15.33 14.03 14.66
C LEU A 242 15.89 14.50 16.02
N GLU A 243 16.50 15.68 16.10
CA GLU A 243 16.99 16.26 17.35
C GLU A 243 15.86 16.79 18.25
N ARG A 244 14.65 16.88 17.71
CA ARG A 244 13.49 17.37 18.47
C ARG A 244 13.10 16.42 19.61
N PRO A 245 12.69 16.93 20.78
CA PRO A 245 12.28 16.10 21.92
C PRO A 245 11.10 15.15 21.63
N ASP A 246 10.24 15.52 20.68
CA ASP A 246 9.07 14.74 20.27
C ASP A 246 9.36 13.75 19.13
N ALA A 247 10.62 13.60 18.68
CA ALA A 247 11.07 12.70 17.62
C ALA A 247 11.35 11.26 18.10
N GLN A 248 11.32 10.97 19.42
CA GLN A 248 11.76 9.68 19.99
C GLN A 248 11.11 8.46 19.32
N GLY A 249 9.81 8.53 19.02
CA GLY A 249 9.11 7.45 18.32
C GLY A 249 9.64 7.22 16.90
N LEU A 250 9.94 8.29 16.17
CA LEU A 250 10.47 8.25 14.81
C LEU A 250 11.90 7.67 14.83
N ILE A 251 12.73 8.11 15.77
CA ILE A 251 14.10 7.60 16.00
C ILE A 251 14.07 6.10 16.31
N ALA A 252 13.18 5.67 17.19
CA ALA A 252 13.05 4.26 17.55
C ALA A 252 12.72 3.39 16.33
N VAL A 253 11.80 3.84 15.46
CA VAL A 253 11.48 3.13 14.21
C VAL A 253 12.66 3.15 13.24
N LYS A 254 13.35 4.28 13.07
CA LYS A 254 14.57 4.39 12.24
C LYS A 254 15.62 3.36 12.68
N HIS A 255 15.95 3.34 13.95
CA HIS A 255 16.97 2.41 14.48
C HIS A 255 16.52 0.95 14.40
N HIS A 256 15.25 0.66 14.66
CA HIS A 256 14.71 -0.69 14.51
C HIS A 256 14.85 -1.21 13.07
N LEU A 257 14.46 -0.40 12.07
CA LEU A 257 14.58 -0.76 10.66
C LEU A 257 16.04 -0.95 10.25
N TRP A 258 16.94 -0.05 10.70
CA TRP A 258 18.34 -0.15 10.36
C TRP A 258 19.03 -1.35 11.02
N ALA A 259 18.75 -1.62 12.29
CA ALA A 259 19.24 -2.80 12.99
C ALA A 259 18.76 -4.09 12.31
N SER A 260 17.48 -4.16 11.94
CA SER A 260 16.94 -5.31 11.20
C SER A 260 17.63 -5.54 9.86
N TYR A 261 17.99 -4.45 9.16
CA TYR A 261 18.77 -4.53 7.91
C TYR A 261 20.19 -5.04 8.17
N MET A 262 20.89 -4.51 9.18
CA MET A 262 22.27 -4.92 9.51
C MET A 262 22.35 -6.37 10.00
N ASP A 263 21.36 -6.83 10.74
CA ASP A 263 21.29 -8.20 11.30
C ASP A 263 20.71 -9.21 10.30
N ALA A 264 20.35 -8.78 9.09
CA ALA A 264 19.62 -9.57 8.09
C ALA A 264 18.39 -10.31 8.70
N SER A 265 17.74 -9.66 9.68
CA SER A 265 16.65 -10.28 10.43
C SER A 265 15.32 -10.19 9.66
N ASN A 266 14.61 -11.31 9.52
CA ASN A 266 13.33 -11.40 8.84
C ASN A 266 12.16 -10.96 9.74
N VAL A 267 12.20 -9.71 10.24
CA VAL A 267 11.08 -9.14 10.99
C VAL A 267 10.07 -8.52 10.04
N VAL A 268 8.80 -8.88 10.20
CA VAL A 268 7.72 -8.34 9.34
C VAL A 268 7.68 -6.82 9.42
N GLY A 269 7.82 -6.17 8.27
CA GLY A 269 7.77 -4.71 8.16
C GLY A 269 9.11 -3.99 8.37
N SER A 270 10.24 -4.71 8.45
CA SER A 270 11.58 -4.13 8.65
C SER A 270 12.35 -3.83 7.36
N GLY A 271 11.87 -4.25 6.19
CA GLY A 271 12.59 -4.05 4.93
C GLY A 271 12.68 -2.58 4.52
N ILE A 272 13.91 -2.08 4.36
CA ILE A 272 14.19 -0.73 3.90
C ILE A 272 14.14 -0.69 2.37
N SER A 273 13.27 0.14 1.84
CA SER A 273 13.21 0.53 0.42
C SER A 273 12.27 1.72 0.31
N ALA A 274 12.82 2.91 0.03
CA ALA A 274 12.02 4.13 -0.02
C ALA A 274 11.24 4.25 -1.34
N PHE A 275 11.89 4.05 -2.49
CA PHE A 275 11.26 4.21 -3.79
C PHE A 275 10.64 2.90 -4.32
N PRO A 276 9.45 2.97 -4.94
CA PRO A 276 8.44 4.01 -4.77
C PRO A 276 7.70 3.86 -3.43
N SER A 277 7.02 4.92 -2.97
CA SER A 277 6.31 4.90 -1.69
C SER A 277 5.07 4.04 -1.70
N VAL A 278 5.08 2.90 -1.02
CA VAL A 278 3.89 2.06 -0.83
C VAL A 278 2.83 2.80 0.00
N HIS A 279 3.24 3.66 0.95
CA HIS A 279 2.33 4.46 1.75
C HIS A 279 1.49 5.41 0.88
N VAL A 280 2.15 6.16 0.00
CA VAL A 280 1.46 7.09 -0.92
C VAL A 280 0.68 6.31 -1.98
N GLY A 281 1.21 5.17 -2.46
CA GLY A 281 0.51 4.27 -3.37
C GLY A 281 -0.82 3.78 -2.80
N MET A 282 -0.83 3.29 -1.55
CA MET A 282 -2.04 2.86 -0.86
C MET A 282 -2.98 4.02 -0.52
N ALA A 283 -2.46 5.18 -0.14
CA ALA A 283 -3.26 6.40 0.03
C ALA A 283 -3.94 6.79 -1.29
N THR A 284 -3.26 6.60 -2.43
CA THR A 284 -3.82 6.83 -3.76
C THR A 284 -4.95 5.83 -4.06
N VAL A 285 -4.77 4.53 -3.75
CA VAL A 285 -5.83 3.53 -3.89
C VAL A 285 -7.06 3.90 -3.07
N LEU A 286 -6.88 4.28 -1.79
CA LEU A 286 -7.97 4.71 -0.91
C LEU A 286 -8.65 5.99 -1.41
N GLY A 287 -7.88 6.98 -1.82
CA GLY A 287 -8.41 8.24 -2.35
C GLY A 287 -9.24 8.04 -3.61
N LEU A 288 -8.78 7.22 -4.54
CA LEU A 288 -9.52 6.83 -5.75
C LEU A 288 -10.79 6.04 -5.40
N TYR A 289 -10.74 5.17 -4.38
CA TYR A 289 -11.90 4.41 -3.93
C TYR A 289 -12.99 5.33 -3.36
N ILE A 290 -12.62 6.29 -2.50
CA ILE A 290 -13.54 7.28 -1.93
C ILE A 290 -14.18 8.12 -3.05
N ALA A 291 -13.37 8.61 -3.99
CA ALA A 291 -13.86 9.37 -5.13
C ALA A 291 -14.83 8.54 -5.98
N ARG A 292 -14.53 7.26 -6.22
CA ARG A 292 -15.37 6.35 -6.99
C ARG A 292 -16.71 6.05 -6.31
N ILE A 293 -16.71 5.78 -5.00
CA ILE A 293 -17.95 5.58 -4.24
C ILE A 293 -18.84 6.83 -4.31
N GLY A 294 -18.26 8.00 -4.09
CA GLY A 294 -18.99 9.26 -4.17
C GLY A 294 -19.54 9.55 -5.57
N HIS A 295 -18.76 9.23 -6.62
CA HIS A 295 -19.23 9.35 -8.01
C HIS A 295 -20.40 8.41 -8.30
N ASP A 296 -20.30 7.14 -7.91
CA ASP A 296 -21.36 6.15 -8.15
C ASP A 296 -22.60 6.43 -7.30
N GLY A 297 -22.44 6.82 -6.02
CA GLY A 297 -23.54 7.25 -5.16
C GLY A 297 -24.25 8.51 -5.68
N ALA A 298 -23.51 9.45 -6.26
CA ALA A 298 -24.08 10.65 -6.86
C ALA A 298 -25.03 10.35 -8.01
N LYS A 299 -24.82 9.26 -8.77
CA LYS A 299 -25.71 8.86 -9.87
C LYS A 299 -27.12 8.49 -9.39
N THR A 300 -27.27 8.02 -8.15
CA THR A 300 -28.54 7.61 -7.58
C THR A 300 -29.33 8.76 -6.94
N MET A 301 -28.69 9.94 -6.80
CA MET A 301 -29.32 11.10 -6.16
C MET A 301 -30.22 11.88 -7.10
N ARG A 302 -31.43 12.23 -6.65
CA ARG A 302 -32.39 13.02 -7.40
C ARG A 302 -32.05 14.52 -7.43
N LEU A 303 -31.57 15.07 -6.31
CA LEU A 303 -31.28 16.49 -6.17
C LEU A 303 -29.91 16.83 -6.79
N ALA A 304 -29.90 17.71 -7.80
CA ALA A 304 -28.68 18.11 -8.51
C ALA A 304 -27.61 18.71 -7.57
N GLY A 305 -28.01 19.51 -6.58
CA GLY A 305 -27.12 20.09 -5.58
C GLY A 305 -26.43 19.01 -4.73
N ALA A 306 -27.21 18.08 -4.18
CA ALA A 306 -26.66 16.98 -3.39
C ALA A 306 -25.73 16.07 -4.20
N ARG A 307 -26.09 15.79 -5.47
CA ARG A 307 -25.25 15.06 -6.43
C ARG A 307 -23.87 15.72 -6.61
N ARG A 308 -23.88 17.05 -6.82
CA ARG A 308 -22.64 17.82 -6.99
C ARG A 308 -21.80 17.79 -5.73
N VAL A 309 -22.41 18.04 -4.56
CA VAL A 309 -21.72 18.02 -3.26
C VAL A 309 -21.08 16.66 -3.00
N LEU A 310 -21.81 15.56 -3.18
CA LEU A 310 -21.25 14.21 -2.94
C LEU A 310 -20.11 13.90 -3.91
N ARG A 311 -20.27 14.19 -5.21
CA ARG A 311 -19.26 13.91 -6.22
C ARG A 311 -17.97 14.69 -6.00
N HIS A 312 -18.07 16.00 -5.79
CA HIS A 312 -16.89 16.85 -5.59
C HIS A 312 -16.30 16.69 -4.19
N GLY A 313 -17.14 16.57 -3.16
CA GLY A 313 -16.69 16.36 -1.79
C GLY A 313 -15.89 15.06 -1.63
N SER A 314 -16.36 13.96 -2.22
CA SER A 314 -15.62 12.69 -2.17
C SER A 314 -14.31 12.74 -2.98
N ALA A 315 -14.29 13.44 -4.12
CA ALA A 315 -13.06 13.64 -4.90
C ALA A 315 -12.04 14.49 -4.11
N LEU A 316 -12.48 15.59 -3.49
CA LEU A 316 -11.64 16.42 -2.64
C LEU A 316 -11.12 15.64 -1.42
N ALA A 317 -11.97 14.85 -0.76
CA ALA A 317 -11.55 14.00 0.35
C ALA A 317 -10.49 12.98 -0.09
N GLY A 318 -10.67 12.36 -1.25
CA GLY A 318 -9.67 11.45 -1.81
C GLY A 318 -8.34 12.14 -2.10
N MET A 319 -8.36 13.32 -2.73
CA MET A 319 -7.15 14.13 -2.97
C MET A 319 -6.48 14.57 -1.68
N ALA A 320 -7.26 14.96 -0.66
CA ALA A 320 -6.73 15.35 0.65
C ALA A 320 -5.97 14.19 1.33
N ILE A 321 -6.52 12.97 1.27
CA ILE A 321 -5.83 11.77 1.80
C ILE A 321 -4.49 11.57 1.08
N ILE A 322 -4.48 11.61 -0.25
CA ILE A 322 -3.24 11.46 -1.03
C ILE A 322 -2.22 12.55 -0.65
N GLY A 323 -2.67 13.81 -0.60
CA GLY A 323 -1.82 14.96 -0.25
C GLY A 323 -1.25 14.87 1.15
N VAL A 324 -2.05 14.49 2.15
CA VAL A 324 -1.59 14.31 3.53
C VAL A 324 -0.51 13.23 3.62
N PHE A 325 -0.72 12.07 3.00
CA PHE A 325 0.29 11.01 3.05
C PHE A 325 1.55 11.37 2.26
N LEU A 326 1.43 12.06 1.12
CA LEU A 326 2.57 12.56 0.37
C LEU A 326 3.39 13.56 1.21
N VAL A 327 2.74 14.55 1.80
CA VAL A 327 3.40 15.57 2.63
C VAL A 327 4.05 14.94 3.86
N LEU A 328 3.33 14.06 4.56
CA LEU A 328 3.88 13.43 5.76
C LEU A 328 5.01 12.45 5.45
N SER A 329 4.97 11.73 4.33
CA SER A 329 6.05 10.81 3.94
C SER A 329 7.38 11.55 3.71
N VAL A 330 7.30 12.73 3.12
CA VAL A 330 8.46 13.61 2.87
C VAL A 330 8.90 14.32 4.15
N TYR A 331 7.96 14.95 4.87
CA TYR A 331 8.28 15.69 6.09
C TYR A 331 8.88 14.82 7.18
N LEU A 332 8.44 13.57 7.33
CA LEU A 332 9.01 12.61 8.29
C LEU A 332 10.34 11.99 7.80
N GLY A 333 10.83 12.37 6.62
CA GLY A 333 12.09 11.92 6.05
C GLY A 333 12.10 10.48 5.53
N TRP A 334 10.96 9.77 5.52
CA TRP A 334 10.89 8.40 5.05
C TRP A 334 11.09 8.26 3.54
N HIS A 335 10.67 9.27 2.78
CA HIS A 335 10.61 9.22 1.32
C HIS A 335 11.11 10.53 0.70
N PHE A 336 11.71 10.41 -0.48
CA PHE A 336 11.83 11.51 -1.42
C PHE A 336 10.43 11.89 -1.94
N ALA A 337 10.23 13.13 -2.40
CA ALA A 337 8.93 13.52 -2.97
C ALA A 337 8.65 12.74 -4.28
N VAL A 338 9.69 12.47 -5.06
CA VAL A 338 9.60 11.66 -6.29
C VAL A 338 9.09 10.25 -6.03
N ASP A 339 9.32 9.66 -4.83
CA ASP A 339 8.79 8.34 -4.47
C ASP A 339 7.26 8.34 -4.48
N GLY A 340 6.69 9.40 -3.90
CA GLY A 340 5.25 9.60 -3.86
C GLY A 340 4.68 9.95 -5.23
N TYR A 341 5.34 10.81 -6.00
CA TYR A 341 4.89 11.17 -7.35
C TYR A 341 4.84 9.96 -8.27
N ALA A 342 5.88 9.12 -8.25
CA ALA A 342 5.92 7.87 -9.02
C ALA A 342 4.77 6.94 -8.61
N SER A 343 4.51 6.79 -7.30
CA SER A 343 3.44 5.94 -6.79
C SER A 343 2.06 6.42 -7.25
N ILE A 344 1.78 7.72 -7.18
CA ILE A 344 0.53 8.33 -7.66
C ILE A 344 0.36 8.06 -9.16
N LEU A 345 1.39 8.33 -9.96
CA LEU A 345 1.33 8.15 -11.42
C LEU A 345 1.07 6.70 -11.80
N VAL A 346 1.79 5.74 -11.19
CA VAL A 346 1.61 4.32 -11.48
C VAL A 346 0.21 3.84 -11.10
N ILE A 347 -0.25 4.14 -9.89
CA ILE A 347 -1.58 3.70 -9.42
C ILE A 347 -2.71 4.35 -10.21
N CYS A 348 -2.61 5.66 -10.51
CA CYS A 348 -3.60 6.35 -11.36
C CYS A 348 -3.60 5.79 -12.79
N GLY A 349 -2.44 5.47 -13.35
CA GLY A 349 -2.30 4.84 -14.66
C GLY A 349 -2.99 3.48 -14.72
N ILE A 350 -2.74 2.61 -13.73
CA ILE A 350 -3.39 1.30 -13.63
C ILE A 350 -4.91 1.46 -13.43
N TYR A 351 -5.34 2.40 -12.57
CA TYR A 351 -6.76 2.68 -12.37
C TYR A 351 -7.45 3.11 -13.67
N ALA A 352 -6.84 4.01 -14.43
CA ALA A 352 -7.36 4.47 -15.70
C ALA A 352 -7.46 3.33 -16.73
N TRP A 353 -6.43 2.48 -16.78
CA TRP A 353 -6.41 1.30 -17.64
C TRP A 353 -7.53 0.30 -17.29
N LEU A 354 -7.66 -0.07 -16.00
CA LEU A 354 -8.72 -0.97 -15.53
C LEU A 354 -10.13 -0.40 -15.79
N THR A 355 -10.29 0.92 -15.68
CA THR A 355 -11.58 1.57 -15.89
C THR A 355 -12.02 1.59 -17.37
N ARG A 356 -11.05 1.51 -18.31
CA ARG A 356 -11.35 1.44 -19.74
C ARG A 356 -11.73 0.03 -20.22
N GLN A 357 -11.38 -1.00 -19.43
CA GLN A 357 -11.65 -2.40 -19.78
C GLN A 357 -12.97 -2.93 -19.20
N GLY A 358 -13.56 -2.25 -18.22
CA GLY A 358 -14.82 -2.63 -17.57
C GLY A 358 -15.93 -1.63 -17.80
#